data_804a39284b6bd64afa712374fa884800
#
_entry.id   804a39284b6bd64afa712374fa884800
#
_cell.length_a   1.000
_cell.length_b   1.000
_cell.length_c   1.000
_cell.angle_alpha   90.00
_cell.angle_beta   90.00
_cell.angle_gamma   90.00
#
_symmetry.space_group_name_H-M   'P 1'
#
loop_
_entity.id
_entity.type
_entity.pdbx_description
1 polymer ?
#
loop_
_entity_poly.entity_id
_entity_poly.type
_entity_poly.pdbx_seq_one_letter_code
_entity_poly.pdbx_strand_id
1 'polypeptide(L)'
;MSTEILGDTIDIHGGGADLEFPHHTNEIAQSEAKTGKTFANYWTHNGFVNIDNVKVSKSLGNFITVHDALETIDGQVLRFFFATQHYRKPINFTEKAVRDAETNLKYLKNTYEQPFTGTVDAQELQAFKDKFVAAMDEDFNTANGITVVFEMAKWINSGNYDVAVKEALAAMLEVFGIVFVEEVLDEEIEALIQKRQEARANRDFATADQIRDQLAAQGIKLLDTKDGVRWTRDWCQSH
;
A
#
# COMPACT_ATOMS: atom_id res chain seq x y z
N MET A 1 1.49 -16.89 31.03
CA MET A 1 0.33 -16.61 30.15
C MET A 1 0.60 -17.08 28.72
N SER A 2 1.68 -16.67 28.03
CA SER A 2 1.99 -17.12 26.66
C SER A 2 2.05 -18.64 26.53
N THR A 3 2.80 -19.34 27.40
CA THR A 3 2.94 -20.79 27.36
C THR A 3 1.67 -21.59 27.67
N GLU A 4 0.69 -20.99 28.34
CA GLU A 4 -0.60 -21.65 28.62
C GLU A 4 -1.55 -21.59 27.41
N ILE A 5 -1.41 -20.57 26.56
CA ILE A 5 -2.29 -20.33 25.41
C ILE A 5 -1.66 -20.84 24.13
N LEU A 6 -0.36 -20.54 23.93
CA LEU A 6 0.37 -20.79 22.69
C LEU A 6 1.26 -22.04 22.73
N GLY A 7 1.37 -22.71 23.90
CA GLY A 7 2.28 -23.84 24.10
C GLY A 7 3.67 -23.43 24.60
N ASP A 8 4.52 -24.41 24.82
CA ASP A 8 5.86 -24.19 25.40
C ASP A 8 6.84 -23.52 24.45
N THR A 9 6.65 -23.71 23.15
CA THR A 9 7.41 -23.07 22.06
C THR A 9 6.46 -22.35 21.13
N ILE A 10 6.73 -21.09 20.83
CA ILE A 10 5.96 -20.29 19.89
C ILE A 10 6.71 -20.16 18.56
N ASP A 11 5.99 -19.97 17.46
CA ASP A 11 6.61 -19.89 16.15
C ASP A 11 7.37 -18.57 15.96
N ILE A 12 6.70 -17.43 16.17
CA ILE A 12 7.28 -16.12 15.96
C ILE A 12 7.04 -15.25 17.20
N HIS A 13 8.09 -14.61 17.70
CA HIS A 13 8.02 -13.58 18.74
C HIS A 13 8.63 -12.28 18.21
N GLY A 14 7.94 -11.17 18.41
CA GLY A 14 8.38 -9.89 17.87
C GLY A 14 8.20 -8.73 18.83
N GLY A 15 8.91 -7.63 18.53
CA GLY A 15 8.80 -6.38 19.27
C GLY A 15 9.69 -5.29 18.71
N GLY A 16 9.82 -4.17 19.42
CA GLY A 16 10.78 -3.14 19.10
C GLY A 16 12.21 -3.59 19.35
N ALA A 17 13.17 -3.02 18.63
CA ALA A 17 14.59 -3.32 18.80
C ALA A 17 15.11 -3.04 20.24
N ASP A 18 14.45 -2.15 20.97
CA ASP A 18 14.74 -1.84 22.37
C ASP A 18 14.32 -2.95 23.34
N LEU A 19 13.46 -3.87 22.91
CA LEU A 19 13.02 -5.00 23.72
C LEU A 19 13.96 -6.21 23.63
N GLU A 20 14.85 -6.26 22.65
CA GLU A 20 15.80 -7.35 22.47
C GLU A 20 16.57 -7.63 23.75
N PHE A 21 17.04 -6.54 24.39
CA PHE A 21 17.69 -6.59 25.69
C PHE A 21 17.22 -5.41 26.57
N PRO A 22 16.84 -5.66 27.84
CA PRO A 22 16.88 -6.97 28.56
C PRO A 22 15.56 -7.77 28.48
N HIS A 23 14.47 -7.25 27.85
CA HIS A 23 13.13 -7.80 27.98
C HIS A 23 13.02 -9.21 27.37
N HIS A 24 13.25 -9.34 26.06
CA HIS A 24 13.14 -10.63 25.36
C HIS A 24 14.19 -11.63 25.85
N THR A 25 15.40 -11.17 26.19
CA THR A 25 16.42 -12.04 26.79
C THR A 25 15.95 -12.63 28.13
N ASN A 26 15.23 -11.86 28.94
CA ASN A 26 14.67 -12.36 30.20
C ASN A 26 13.46 -13.28 29.95
N GLU A 27 12.65 -13.06 28.95
CA GLU A 27 11.55 -13.95 28.57
C GLU A 27 12.07 -15.32 28.13
N ILE A 28 13.15 -15.36 27.34
CA ILE A 28 13.84 -16.60 26.97
C ILE A 28 14.29 -17.33 28.25
N ALA A 29 15.05 -16.65 29.11
CA ALA A 29 15.58 -17.26 30.33
C ALA A 29 14.48 -17.83 31.24
N GLN A 30 13.38 -17.10 31.41
CA GLN A 30 12.25 -17.55 32.27
C GLN A 30 11.49 -18.70 31.64
N SER A 31 11.22 -18.66 30.34
CA SER A 31 10.44 -19.71 29.66
C SER A 31 11.24 -20.99 29.50
N GLU A 32 12.49 -20.89 29.09
CA GLU A 32 13.36 -22.07 28.89
C GLU A 32 13.77 -22.71 30.20
N ALA A 33 13.99 -21.96 31.28
CA ALA A 33 14.21 -22.50 32.60
C ALA A 33 12.99 -23.30 33.15
N LYS A 34 11.78 -22.86 32.79
CA LYS A 34 10.53 -23.53 33.19
C LYS A 34 10.24 -24.77 32.35
N THR A 35 10.41 -24.69 31.04
CA THR A 35 9.92 -25.69 30.09
C THR A 35 11.00 -26.68 29.62
N GLY A 36 12.27 -26.28 29.67
CA GLY A 36 13.38 -26.99 29.05
C GLY A 36 13.36 -27.01 27.53
N LYS A 37 12.55 -26.15 26.92
CA LYS A 37 12.36 -26.06 25.46
C LYS A 37 12.67 -24.65 24.96
N THR A 38 13.04 -24.53 23.69
CA THR A 38 13.19 -23.24 23.00
C THR A 38 11.92 -22.43 23.11
N PHE A 39 12.01 -21.17 23.55
CA PHE A 39 10.84 -20.31 23.76
C PHE A 39 10.21 -19.85 22.43
N ALA A 40 11.00 -19.39 21.46
CA ALA A 40 10.52 -18.99 20.16
C ALA A 40 11.46 -19.43 19.04
N ASN A 41 10.90 -19.91 17.92
CA ASN A 41 11.68 -20.36 16.77
C ASN A 41 12.26 -19.18 15.98
N TYR A 42 11.47 -18.11 15.82
CA TYR A 42 11.87 -16.93 15.08
C TYR A 42 11.65 -15.65 15.88
N TRP A 43 12.58 -14.72 15.75
CA TRP A 43 12.56 -13.43 16.43
C TRP A 43 12.57 -12.31 15.40
N THR A 44 11.64 -11.36 15.54
CA THR A 44 11.56 -10.18 14.69
C THR A 44 11.66 -8.91 15.53
N HIS A 45 12.59 -8.00 15.21
CA HIS A 45 12.76 -6.75 15.93
C HIS A 45 12.60 -5.56 14.96
N ASN A 46 11.57 -4.75 15.20
CA ASN A 46 11.28 -3.58 14.39
C ASN A 46 12.19 -2.42 14.73
N GLY A 47 12.63 -1.70 13.71
CA GLY A 47 13.26 -0.40 13.88
C GLY A 47 12.29 0.63 14.48
N PHE A 48 12.85 1.75 14.95
CA PHE A 48 12.07 2.83 15.55
C PHE A 48 11.32 3.64 14.48
N VAL A 49 10.19 4.21 14.87
CA VAL A 49 9.54 5.29 14.12
C VAL A 49 10.04 6.62 14.67
N ASN A 50 10.60 7.45 13.80
CA ASN A 50 10.97 8.82 14.08
C ASN A 50 9.93 9.75 13.42
N ILE A 51 9.69 10.91 14.01
CA ILE A 51 8.92 12.01 13.40
C ILE A 51 9.87 13.16 13.19
N ASP A 52 10.02 13.62 11.95
CA ASP A 52 10.94 14.70 11.57
C ASP A 52 12.38 14.50 12.13
N ASN A 53 12.90 13.28 11.99
CA ASN A 53 14.20 12.82 12.50
C ASN A 53 14.33 12.81 14.03
N VAL A 54 13.25 12.99 14.78
CA VAL A 54 13.23 12.89 16.23
C VAL A 54 12.55 11.60 16.65
N LYS A 55 13.20 10.84 17.55
CA LYS A 55 12.58 9.61 18.09
C LYS A 55 11.27 9.96 18.78
N VAL A 56 10.21 9.21 18.45
CA VAL A 56 8.91 9.36 19.09
C VAL A 56 9.01 9.01 20.57
N SER A 57 8.56 9.90 21.44
CA SER A 57 8.44 9.62 22.86
C SER A 57 7.27 10.38 23.47
N LYS A 58 6.60 9.74 24.45
CA LYS A 58 5.49 10.38 25.20
C LYS A 58 5.94 11.63 25.94
N SER A 59 7.18 11.66 26.42
CA SER A 59 7.75 12.79 27.17
C SER A 59 8.03 14.03 26.31
N LEU A 60 8.24 13.83 25.00
CA LEU A 60 8.48 14.93 24.05
C LEU A 60 7.20 15.48 23.43
N GLY A 61 6.05 14.82 23.63
CA GLY A 61 4.77 15.25 23.06
C GLY A 61 4.69 15.17 21.53
N ASN A 62 5.67 14.53 20.88
CA ASN A 62 5.71 14.33 19.43
C ASN A 62 5.08 12.98 19.02
N PHE A 63 4.05 12.57 19.76
CA PHE A 63 3.36 11.30 19.56
C PHE A 63 2.12 11.52 18.70
N ILE A 64 2.01 10.79 17.61
CA ILE A 64 0.83 10.71 16.75
C ILE A 64 0.33 9.27 16.80
N THR A 65 -0.95 9.06 17.14
CA THR A 65 -1.54 7.73 17.07
C THR A 65 -1.88 7.37 15.63
N VAL A 66 -2.02 6.06 15.33
CA VAL A 66 -2.54 5.62 14.04
C VAL A 66 -3.94 6.18 13.80
N HIS A 67 -4.78 6.26 14.85
CA HIS A 67 -6.11 6.85 14.79
C HIS A 67 -6.05 8.31 14.31
N ASP A 68 -5.20 9.15 14.94
CA ASP A 68 -5.07 10.56 14.55
C ASP A 68 -4.51 10.72 13.13
N ALA A 69 -3.56 9.85 12.74
CA ALA A 69 -3.01 9.85 11.38
C ALA A 69 -4.09 9.52 10.33
N LEU A 70 -5.00 8.60 10.63
CA LEU A 70 -6.08 8.19 9.73
C LEU A 70 -7.17 9.26 9.55
N GLU A 71 -7.22 10.29 10.40
CA GLU A 71 -8.11 11.44 10.17
C GLU A 71 -7.70 12.30 8.96
N THR A 72 -6.43 12.22 8.55
CA THR A 72 -5.86 13.07 7.49
C THR A 72 -5.12 12.31 6.39
N ILE A 73 -4.79 11.03 6.62
CA ILE A 73 -4.05 10.19 5.70
C ILE A 73 -4.87 8.94 5.40
N ASP A 74 -5.05 8.63 4.11
CA ASP A 74 -5.68 7.38 3.70
C ASP A 74 -4.95 6.15 4.26
N GLY A 75 -5.70 5.17 4.74
CA GLY A 75 -5.15 3.98 5.39
C GLY A 75 -4.25 3.14 4.49
N GLN A 76 -4.54 3.08 3.19
CA GLN A 76 -3.69 2.35 2.24
C GLN A 76 -2.39 3.12 1.96
N VAL A 77 -2.45 4.46 1.92
CA VAL A 77 -1.24 5.31 1.80
C VAL A 77 -0.34 5.11 3.02
N LEU A 78 -0.91 5.14 4.23
CA LEU A 78 -0.16 4.93 5.46
C LEU A 78 0.46 3.52 5.50
N ARG A 79 -0.29 2.49 5.14
CA ARG A 79 0.20 1.10 5.04
C ARG A 79 1.31 0.96 4.01
N PHE A 80 1.13 1.54 2.82
CA PHE A 80 2.14 1.53 1.77
C PHE A 80 3.42 2.24 2.21
N PHE A 81 3.31 3.40 2.87
CA PHE A 81 4.45 4.11 3.44
C PHE A 81 5.29 3.21 4.36
N PHE A 82 4.66 2.48 5.29
CA PHE A 82 5.39 1.55 6.16
C PHE A 82 6.00 0.40 5.38
N ALA A 83 5.30 -0.16 4.40
CA ALA A 83 5.78 -1.28 3.59
C ALA A 83 6.98 -0.92 2.68
N THR A 84 7.19 0.37 2.36
CA THR A 84 8.35 0.80 1.55
C THR A 84 9.70 0.68 2.27
N GLN A 85 9.68 0.42 3.58
CA GLN A 85 10.89 0.30 4.40
C GLN A 85 11.02 -1.11 4.95
N HIS A 86 12.24 -1.61 5.02
CA HIS A 86 12.51 -2.87 5.71
C HIS A 86 12.25 -2.70 7.22
N TYR A 87 11.48 -3.61 7.83
CA TYR A 87 11.02 -3.48 9.22
C TYR A 87 12.14 -3.31 10.26
N ARG A 88 13.35 -3.83 10.01
CA ARG A 88 14.50 -3.66 10.91
C ARG A 88 15.09 -2.26 10.90
N LYS A 89 14.79 -1.44 9.88
CA LYS A 89 15.34 -0.10 9.75
C LYS A 89 14.45 0.93 10.44
N PRO A 90 15.03 1.95 11.09
CA PRO A 90 14.24 3.08 11.53
C PRO A 90 13.54 3.75 10.36
N ILE A 91 12.26 4.07 10.54
CA ILE A 91 11.46 4.81 9.56
C ILE A 91 11.27 6.25 10.03
N ASN A 92 11.38 7.21 9.12
CA ASN A 92 11.16 8.62 9.44
C ASN A 92 9.84 9.08 8.84
N PHE A 93 8.86 9.28 9.71
CA PHE A 93 7.54 9.77 9.35
C PHE A 93 7.62 11.29 9.13
N THR A 94 7.48 11.71 7.89
CA THR A 94 7.46 13.11 7.48
C THR A 94 6.32 13.32 6.50
N GLU A 95 5.76 14.54 6.47
CA GLU A 95 4.71 14.89 5.52
C GLU A 95 5.14 14.66 4.06
N LYS A 96 6.42 14.95 3.75
CA LYS A 96 6.97 14.68 2.42
C LYS A 96 6.98 13.19 2.09
N ALA A 97 7.43 12.33 3.01
CA ALA A 97 7.51 10.88 2.77
C ALA A 97 6.12 10.25 2.58
N VAL A 98 5.11 10.75 3.30
CA VAL A 98 3.71 10.33 3.13
C VAL A 98 3.18 10.77 1.76
N ARG A 99 3.42 12.01 1.33
CA ARG A 99 3.04 12.48 -0.02
C ARG A 99 3.75 11.71 -1.14
N ASP A 100 5.02 11.35 -0.95
CA ASP A 100 5.76 10.52 -1.89
C ASP A 100 5.12 9.11 -1.98
N ALA A 101 4.71 8.53 -0.84
CA ALA A 101 3.99 7.26 -0.79
C ALA A 101 2.63 7.33 -1.49
N GLU A 102 1.86 8.39 -1.28
CA GLU A 102 0.59 8.63 -1.98
C GLU A 102 0.78 8.71 -3.49
N THR A 103 1.79 9.47 -3.94
CA THR A 103 2.11 9.61 -5.37
C THR A 103 2.46 8.26 -6.01
N ASN A 104 3.27 7.47 -5.31
CA ASN A 104 3.68 6.14 -5.73
C ASN A 104 2.49 5.17 -5.79
N LEU A 105 1.61 5.22 -4.80
CA LEU A 105 0.41 4.39 -4.76
C LEU A 105 -0.55 4.75 -5.90
N LYS A 106 -0.74 6.05 -6.19
CA LYS A 106 -1.52 6.53 -7.35
C LYS A 106 -0.94 6.02 -8.68
N TYR A 107 0.39 6.00 -8.82
CA TYR A 107 1.03 5.42 -10.01
C TYR A 107 0.69 3.94 -10.17
N LEU A 108 0.74 3.15 -9.11
CA LEU A 108 0.39 1.72 -9.13
C LEU A 108 -1.10 1.52 -9.43
N LYS A 109 -2.00 2.34 -8.84
CA LYS A 109 -3.43 2.31 -9.14
C LYS A 109 -3.69 2.61 -10.62
N ASN A 110 -3.09 3.66 -11.18
CA ASN A 110 -3.23 4.00 -12.60
C ASN A 110 -2.75 2.86 -13.52
N THR A 111 -1.70 2.14 -13.12
CA THR A 111 -1.24 0.96 -13.85
C THR A 111 -2.24 -0.18 -13.76
N TYR A 112 -2.81 -0.45 -12.59
CA TYR A 112 -3.80 -1.49 -12.36
C TYR A 112 -5.12 -1.25 -13.12
N GLU A 113 -5.49 0.01 -13.35
CA GLU A 113 -6.71 0.43 -14.06
C GLU A 113 -6.56 0.45 -15.60
N GLN A 114 -5.38 0.06 -16.14
CA GLN A 114 -5.23 -0.05 -17.60
C GLN A 114 -6.12 -1.16 -18.18
N PRO A 115 -6.51 -1.08 -19.45
CA PRO A 115 -7.23 -2.16 -20.12
C PRO A 115 -6.31 -3.35 -20.38
N PHE A 116 -6.48 -4.43 -19.65
CA PHE A 116 -5.70 -5.66 -19.79
C PHE A 116 -6.36 -6.58 -20.81
N THR A 117 -6.05 -6.40 -22.09
CA THR A 117 -6.68 -7.13 -23.21
C THR A 117 -5.68 -7.89 -24.09
N GLY A 118 -4.38 -7.82 -23.74
CA GLY A 118 -3.31 -8.45 -24.51
C GLY A 118 -2.95 -9.85 -24.03
N THR A 119 -1.81 -10.32 -24.49
CA THR A 119 -1.15 -11.56 -24.06
C THR A 119 0.33 -11.28 -23.84
N VAL A 120 0.94 -11.93 -22.85
CA VAL A 120 2.35 -11.79 -22.52
C VAL A 120 3.05 -13.15 -22.51
N ASP A 121 4.37 -13.14 -22.53
CA ASP A 121 5.15 -14.34 -22.29
C ASP A 121 5.00 -14.80 -20.83
N ALA A 122 4.47 -16.02 -20.66
CA ALA A 122 4.29 -16.60 -19.34
C ALA A 122 5.61 -16.75 -18.55
N GLN A 123 6.74 -16.90 -19.22
CA GLN A 123 8.05 -17.01 -18.57
C GLN A 123 8.49 -15.68 -17.98
N GLU A 124 8.25 -14.56 -18.68
CA GLU A 124 8.56 -13.22 -18.14
C GLU A 124 7.68 -12.92 -16.92
N LEU A 125 6.37 -13.23 -16.97
CA LEU A 125 5.49 -13.07 -15.83
C LEU A 125 5.94 -13.94 -14.65
N GLN A 126 6.32 -15.20 -14.89
CA GLN A 126 6.82 -16.09 -13.85
C GLN A 126 8.09 -15.55 -13.20
N ALA A 127 9.01 -14.98 -13.98
CA ALA A 127 10.24 -14.38 -13.45
C ALA A 127 9.96 -13.23 -12.46
N PHE A 128 8.91 -12.40 -12.68
CA PHE A 128 8.50 -11.39 -11.70
C PHE A 128 7.95 -12.03 -10.42
N LYS A 129 7.15 -13.09 -10.53
CA LYS A 129 6.61 -13.82 -9.37
C LYS A 129 7.74 -14.41 -8.52
N ASP A 130 8.69 -15.10 -9.17
CA ASP A 130 9.82 -15.72 -8.49
C ASP A 130 10.73 -14.68 -7.81
N LYS A 131 10.97 -13.54 -8.47
CA LYS A 131 11.72 -12.42 -7.90
C LYS A 131 11.03 -11.80 -6.69
N PHE A 132 9.71 -11.68 -6.74
CA PHE A 132 8.92 -11.17 -5.61
C PHE A 132 8.98 -12.13 -4.41
N VAL A 133 8.75 -13.42 -4.63
CA VAL A 133 8.85 -14.45 -3.60
C VAL A 133 10.25 -14.45 -2.98
N ALA A 134 11.30 -14.46 -3.79
CA ALA A 134 12.67 -14.41 -3.29
C ALA A 134 12.97 -13.19 -2.43
N ALA A 135 12.42 -12.01 -2.79
CA ALA A 135 12.56 -10.80 -1.99
C ALA A 135 11.82 -10.91 -0.64
N MET A 136 10.62 -11.49 -0.63
CA MET A 136 9.82 -11.64 0.58
C MET A 136 10.36 -12.73 1.50
N ASP A 137 10.92 -13.80 0.95
CA ASP A 137 11.55 -14.88 1.70
C ASP A 137 12.87 -14.43 2.36
N GLU A 138 13.50 -13.37 1.88
CA GLU A 138 14.69 -12.78 2.50
C GLU A 138 14.29 -11.84 3.66
N ASP A 139 13.94 -12.41 4.80
CA ASP A 139 13.64 -11.68 6.05
C ASP A 139 12.50 -10.65 5.89
N PHE A 140 11.42 -11.04 5.22
CA PHE A 140 10.27 -10.17 4.96
C PHE A 140 10.67 -8.82 4.32
N ASN A 141 11.53 -8.85 3.29
CA ASN A 141 12.07 -7.65 2.66
C ASN A 141 11.03 -6.96 1.78
N THR A 142 10.06 -6.31 2.44
CA THR A 142 8.97 -5.58 1.79
C THR A 142 9.48 -4.47 0.87
N ALA A 143 10.60 -3.83 1.22
CA ALA A 143 11.20 -2.78 0.41
C ALA A 143 11.66 -3.33 -0.97
N ASN A 144 12.30 -4.51 -1.00
CA ASN A 144 12.67 -5.16 -2.25
C ASN A 144 11.42 -5.72 -2.96
N GLY A 145 10.45 -6.29 -2.22
CA GLY A 145 9.19 -6.72 -2.80
C GLY A 145 8.45 -5.60 -3.54
N ILE A 146 8.37 -4.41 -2.94
CA ILE A 146 7.79 -3.21 -3.58
C ILE A 146 8.61 -2.77 -4.79
N THR A 147 9.95 -2.89 -4.75
CA THR A 147 10.78 -2.61 -5.93
C THR A 147 10.39 -3.51 -7.10
N VAL A 148 10.16 -4.81 -6.86
CA VAL A 148 9.68 -5.74 -7.90
C VAL A 148 8.31 -5.34 -8.43
N VAL A 149 7.39 -4.89 -7.56
CA VAL A 149 6.07 -4.37 -7.97
C VAL A 149 6.23 -3.16 -8.91
N PHE A 150 7.13 -2.22 -8.63
CA PHE A 150 7.38 -1.09 -9.52
C PHE A 150 8.05 -1.50 -10.84
N GLU A 151 8.98 -2.45 -10.83
CA GLU A 151 9.56 -2.99 -12.06
C GLU A 151 8.49 -3.64 -12.94
N MET A 152 7.59 -4.42 -12.33
CA MET A 152 6.46 -5.04 -13.02
C MET A 152 5.48 -3.96 -13.53
N ALA A 153 5.16 -2.94 -12.75
CA ALA A 153 4.31 -1.84 -13.19
C ALA A 153 4.90 -1.08 -14.39
N LYS A 154 6.23 -0.86 -14.39
CA LYS A 154 6.93 -0.29 -15.52
C LYS A 154 6.87 -1.18 -16.77
N TRP A 155 7.04 -2.48 -16.59
CA TRP A 155 6.92 -3.47 -17.67
C TRP A 155 5.49 -3.52 -18.23
N ILE A 156 4.45 -3.47 -17.38
CA ILE A 156 3.04 -3.34 -17.79
C ILE A 156 2.87 -2.09 -18.66
N ASN A 157 3.32 -0.93 -18.18
CA ASN A 157 3.16 0.36 -18.88
C ASN A 157 3.96 0.46 -20.20
N SER A 158 4.86 -0.48 -20.47
CA SER A 158 5.51 -0.61 -21.78
C SER A 158 4.71 -1.39 -22.83
N GLY A 159 3.49 -1.82 -22.49
CA GLY A 159 2.55 -2.46 -23.41
C GLY A 159 2.16 -3.90 -23.08
N ASN A 160 2.55 -4.40 -21.91
CA ASN A 160 2.32 -5.80 -21.51
C ASN A 160 1.01 -5.93 -20.70
N TYR A 161 -0.12 -5.76 -21.35
CA TYR A 161 -1.46 -5.75 -20.75
C TYR A 161 -2.17 -7.10 -20.91
N ASP A 162 -1.93 -8.04 -20.00
CA ASP A 162 -2.60 -9.35 -19.94
C ASP A 162 -3.35 -9.49 -18.61
N VAL A 163 -4.51 -10.15 -18.61
CA VAL A 163 -5.31 -10.36 -17.39
C VAL A 163 -4.51 -11.09 -16.32
N ALA A 164 -3.69 -12.10 -16.68
CA ALA A 164 -2.82 -12.79 -15.73
C ALA A 164 -1.77 -11.90 -15.09
N VAL A 165 -1.36 -10.82 -15.79
CA VAL A 165 -0.44 -9.80 -15.25
C VAL A 165 -1.15 -8.91 -14.23
N LYS A 166 -2.41 -8.51 -14.53
CA LYS A 166 -3.26 -7.75 -13.58
C LYS A 166 -3.46 -8.54 -12.29
N GLU A 167 -3.80 -9.83 -12.41
CA GLU A 167 -4.00 -10.72 -11.27
C GLU A 167 -2.71 -10.88 -10.43
N ALA A 168 -1.57 -11.04 -11.09
CA ALA A 168 -0.28 -11.14 -10.40
C ALA A 168 0.11 -9.85 -9.68
N LEU A 169 -0.12 -8.68 -10.31
CA LEU A 169 0.10 -7.38 -9.67
C LEU A 169 -0.80 -7.22 -8.45
N ALA A 170 -2.09 -7.57 -8.56
CA ALA A 170 -3.04 -7.55 -7.45
C ALA A 170 -2.58 -8.44 -6.30
N ALA A 171 -2.19 -9.69 -6.59
CA ALA A 171 -1.72 -10.63 -5.57
C ALA A 171 -0.46 -10.14 -4.85
N MET A 172 0.49 -9.55 -5.56
CA MET A 172 1.69 -8.96 -4.94
C MET A 172 1.34 -7.77 -4.02
N LEU A 173 0.41 -6.91 -4.44
CA LEU A 173 -0.05 -5.76 -3.66
C LEU A 173 -0.84 -6.20 -2.42
N GLU A 174 -1.65 -7.26 -2.53
CA GLU A 174 -2.44 -7.82 -1.44
C GLU A 174 -1.56 -8.34 -0.29
N VAL A 175 -0.36 -8.85 -0.59
CA VAL A 175 0.63 -9.24 0.46
C VAL A 175 0.96 -8.05 1.38
N PHE A 176 0.96 -6.83 0.84
CA PHE A 176 1.15 -5.60 1.63
C PHE A 176 -0.18 -5.06 2.20
N GLY A 177 -1.30 -5.73 1.95
CA GLY A 177 -2.64 -5.28 2.31
C GLY A 177 -3.11 -4.07 1.50
N ILE A 178 -2.61 -3.91 0.28
CA ILE A 178 -3.03 -2.90 -0.69
C ILE A 178 -4.02 -3.56 -1.64
N VAL A 179 -5.24 -3.06 -1.67
CA VAL A 179 -6.31 -3.60 -2.52
C VAL A 179 -6.92 -2.45 -3.32
N PHE A 180 -6.81 -2.52 -4.64
CA PHE A 180 -7.51 -1.60 -5.52
C PHE A 180 -8.88 -2.17 -5.85
N VAL A 181 -9.91 -1.55 -5.29
CA VAL A 181 -11.29 -1.87 -5.62
C VAL A 181 -11.65 -1.17 -6.91
N GLU A 182 -12.25 -1.89 -7.87
CA GLU A 182 -12.84 -1.24 -9.04
C GLU A 182 -14.04 -0.43 -8.55
N GLU A 183 -13.89 0.89 -8.58
CA GLU A 183 -14.99 1.79 -8.22
C GLU A 183 -15.99 1.75 -9.38
N VAL A 184 -17.16 1.20 -9.12
CA VAL A 184 -18.31 1.34 -10.02
C VAL A 184 -18.87 2.75 -9.79
N LEU A 185 -18.98 3.53 -10.87
CA LEU A 185 -19.64 4.84 -10.78
C LEU A 185 -21.13 4.62 -10.47
N ASP A 186 -21.67 5.46 -9.62
CA ASP A 186 -23.12 5.58 -9.48
C ASP A 186 -23.73 5.98 -10.82
N GLU A 187 -24.89 5.42 -11.16
CA GLU A 187 -25.59 5.70 -12.43
C GLU A 187 -25.76 7.21 -12.69
N GLU A 188 -25.92 8.00 -11.63
CA GLU A 188 -26.04 9.47 -11.72
C GLU A 188 -24.72 10.12 -12.21
N ILE A 189 -23.58 9.62 -11.77
CA ILE A 189 -22.26 10.12 -12.14
C ILE A 189 -21.95 9.74 -13.60
N GLU A 190 -22.25 8.51 -13.99
CA GLU A 190 -22.14 8.08 -15.40
C GLU A 190 -22.99 8.94 -16.31
N ALA A 191 -24.23 9.21 -15.93
CA ALA A 191 -25.14 10.08 -16.69
C ALA A 191 -24.60 11.52 -16.81
N LEU A 192 -23.95 12.05 -15.77
CA LEU A 192 -23.30 13.37 -15.82
C LEU A 192 -22.09 13.38 -16.76
N ILE A 193 -21.26 12.34 -16.73
CA ILE A 193 -20.12 12.20 -17.64
C ILE A 193 -20.61 12.15 -19.08
N GLN A 194 -21.65 11.39 -19.36
CA GLN A 194 -22.24 11.29 -20.70
C GLN A 194 -22.83 12.63 -21.16
N LYS A 195 -23.60 13.33 -20.32
CA LYS A 195 -24.12 14.67 -20.61
C LYS A 195 -22.99 15.67 -20.93
N ARG A 196 -21.88 15.62 -20.18
CA ARG A 196 -20.71 16.46 -20.49
C ARG A 196 -20.12 16.14 -21.86
N GLN A 197 -20.02 14.87 -22.25
CA GLN A 197 -19.54 14.47 -23.57
C GLN A 197 -20.45 15.00 -24.67
N GLU A 198 -21.77 14.88 -24.50
CA GLU A 198 -22.78 15.38 -25.43
C GLU A 198 -22.69 16.92 -25.55
N ALA A 199 -22.57 17.65 -24.44
CA ALA A 199 -22.38 19.10 -24.43
C ALA A 199 -21.13 19.51 -25.23
N ARG A 200 -20.01 18.84 -25.06
CA ARG A 200 -18.77 19.09 -25.83
C ARG A 200 -18.94 18.79 -27.31
N ALA A 201 -19.61 17.69 -27.65
CA ALA A 201 -19.90 17.37 -29.06
C ALA A 201 -20.77 18.45 -29.74
N ASN A 202 -21.69 19.03 -28.98
CA ASN A 202 -22.55 20.14 -29.42
C ASN A 202 -21.89 21.51 -29.30
N ARG A 203 -20.60 21.60 -28.89
CA ARG A 203 -19.85 22.83 -28.65
C ARG A 203 -20.43 23.74 -27.55
N ASP A 204 -21.24 23.17 -26.66
CA ASP A 204 -21.72 23.82 -25.45
C ASP A 204 -20.68 23.66 -24.32
N PHE A 205 -19.64 24.49 -24.40
CA PHE A 205 -18.53 24.41 -23.44
C PHE A 205 -18.94 24.92 -22.07
N ALA A 206 -19.94 25.82 -21.97
CA ALA A 206 -20.41 26.31 -20.68
C ALA A 206 -21.06 25.19 -19.84
N THR A 207 -21.95 24.40 -20.41
CA THR A 207 -22.55 23.24 -19.76
C THR A 207 -21.51 22.16 -19.45
N ALA A 208 -20.55 21.93 -20.35
CA ALA A 208 -19.49 20.93 -20.12
C ALA A 208 -18.58 21.30 -18.94
N ASP A 209 -18.23 22.57 -18.79
CA ASP A 209 -17.42 23.07 -17.67
C ASP A 209 -18.21 23.05 -16.35
N GLN A 210 -19.49 23.42 -16.37
CA GLN A 210 -20.35 23.33 -15.18
C GLN A 210 -20.46 21.89 -14.65
N ILE A 211 -20.63 20.90 -15.53
CA ILE A 211 -20.69 19.49 -15.15
C ILE A 211 -19.33 19.03 -14.61
N ARG A 212 -18.22 19.44 -15.22
CA ARG A 212 -16.87 19.14 -14.72
C ARG A 212 -16.67 19.65 -13.30
N ASP A 213 -17.07 20.90 -13.04
CA ASP A 213 -16.93 21.53 -11.74
C ASP A 213 -17.85 20.88 -10.69
N GLN A 214 -19.06 20.46 -11.11
CA GLN A 214 -19.98 19.68 -10.26
C GLN A 214 -19.38 18.33 -9.87
N LEU A 215 -18.76 17.60 -10.80
CA LEU A 215 -18.09 16.32 -10.53
C LEU A 215 -16.83 16.52 -9.68
N ALA A 216 -16.07 17.59 -9.93
CA ALA A 216 -14.91 17.93 -9.11
C ALA A 216 -15.29 18.23 -7.64
N ALA A 217 -16.43 18.90 -7.41
CA ALA A 217 -16.97 19.12 -6.07
C ALA A 217 -17.38 17.84 -5.35
N GLN A 218 -17.63 16.75 -6.08
CA GLN A 218 -17.88 15.40 -5.56
C GLN A 218 -16.60 14.53 -5.47
N GLY A 219 -15.42 15.16 -5.65
CA GLY A 219 -14.13 14.47 -5.62
C GLY A 219 -13.81 13.68 -6.90
N ILE A 220 -14.57 13.87 -7.99
CA ILE A 220 -14.37 13.15 -9.25
C ILE A 220 -13.62 14.05 -10.23
N LYS A 221 -12.42 13.62 -10.63
CA LYS A 221 -11.61 14.29 -11.67
C LYS A 221 -11.73 13.54 -12.98
N LEU A 222 -12.03 14.29 -14.05
CA LEU A 222 -12.14 13.77 -15.39
C LEU A 222 -10.85 14.02 -16.18
N LEU A 223 -10.39 13.00 -16.91
CA LEU A 223 -9.25 13.04 -17.81
C LEU A 223 -9.73 12.69 -19.22
N ASP A 224 -9.65 13.67 -20.12
CA ASP A 224 -9.95 13.46 -21.54
C ASP A 224 -8.78 12.69 -22.19
N THR A 225 -9.04 11.53 -22.77
CA THR A 225 -8.07 10.70 -23.50
C THR A 225 -8.51 10.53 -24.96
N LYS A 226 -7.62 9.98 -25.80
CA LYS A 226 -7.95 9.69 -27.21
C LYS A 226 -9.05 8.64 -27.35
N ASP A 227 -9.17 7.76 -26.36
CA ASP A 227 -10.11 6.62 -26.35
C ASP A 227 -11.38 6.91 -25.54
N GLY A 228 -11.56 8.14 -25.04
CA GLY A 228 -12.72 8.54 -24.24
C GLY A 228 -12.37 9.37 -23.01
N VAL A 229 -13.30 9.48 -22.06
CA VAL A 229 -13.09 10.15 -20.79
C VAL A 229 -12.78 9.11 -19.73
N ARG A 230 -11.64 9.25 -19.05
CA ARG A 230 -11.34 8.53 -17.82
C ARG A 230 -11.67 9.41 -16.63
N TRP A 231 -11.94 8.79 -15.50
CA TRP A 231 -12.21 9.50 -14.26
C TRP A 231 -11.37 8.90 -13.13
N THR A 232 -11.12 9.70 -12.12
CA THR A 232 -10.50 9.27 -10.87
C THR A 232 -11.22 9.95 -9.71
N ARG A 233 -11.40 9.24 -8.59
CA ARG A 233 -11.92 9.83 -7.36
C ARG A 233 -10.76 10.27 -6.47
N ASP A 234 -10.82 11.49 -5.92
CA ASP A 234 -9.84 11.95 -4.95
C ASP A 234 -10.05 11.23 -3.61
N TRP A 235 -9.03 10.56 -3.12
CA TRP A 235 -9.03 9.75 -1.91
C TRP A 235 -9.29 10.57 -0.61
N CYS A 236 -9.04 11.87 -0.63
CA CYS A 236 -9.16 12.75 0.54
C CYS A 236 -10.58 13.17 0.91
N GLN A 237 -11.63 12.80 0.17
CA GLN A 237 -13.01 13.25 0.45
C GLN A 237 -13.98 12.11 0.83
N SER A 238 -13.49 10.90 1.09
CA SER A 238 -14.34 9.72 1.35
C SER A 238 -14.59 9.45 2.83
N HIS A 239 -14.42 10.43 3.72
CA HIS A 239 -14.77 10.33 5.14
C HIS A 239 -15.41 11.60 5.64
#